data_21997f2942d1385b30cf83609d8ce296
#
_entry.id   21997f2942d1385b30cf83609d8ce296
#
_cell.length_a   1.000
_cell.length_b   1.000
_cell.length_c   1.000
_cell.angle_alpha   90.00
_cell.angle_beta   90.00
_cell.angle_gamma   90.00
#
_symmetry.space_group_name_H-M   'P 1'
#
loop_
_entity.id
_entity.type
_entity.pdbx_description
1 polymer ?
#
loop_
_entity_poly.entity_id
_entity_poly.type
_entity_poly.pdbx_seq_one_letter_code
_entity_poly.pdbx_strand_id
1 'polypeptide(L)' 'MKGTVKWFNNQKGYGFISDESGKDVFVHYSGLNMEGFKSLDEGASVEFDVIDGAKGPQAVN' A
#
# COMPACT_ATOMS: atom_id res chain seq x y z
N MET A 1 -5.49 -9.87 -0.71
CA MET A 1 -4.23 -10.12 0.01
C MET A 1 -4.16 -9.22 1.24
N LYS A 2 -3.63 -9.74 2.31
CA LYS A 2 -3.52 -8.97 3.56
C LYS A 2 -2.06 -8.63 3.83
N GLY A 3 -1.84 -7.52 4.51
CA GLY A 3 -0.51 -7.11 4.89
C GLY A 3 -0.54 -6.01 5.94
N THR A 4 0.65 -5.51 6.25
CA THR A 4 0.82 -4.48 7.26
C THR A 4 1.59 -3.32 6.63
N VAL A 5 1.15 -2.10 6.88
CA VAL A 5 1.83 -0.91 6.37
C VAL A 5 3.21 -0.81 7.00
N LYS A 6 4.23 -0.87 6.18
CA LYS A 6 5.62 -0.74 6.63
C LYS A 6 5.93 0.73 6.89
N TRP A 7 5.64 1.58 5.93
CA TRP A 7 5.69 3.03 6.07
C TRP A 7 4.92 3.67 4.93
N PHE A 8 4.49 4.89 5.14
CA PHE A 8 3.78 5.65 4.11
C PHE A 8 4.09 7.12 4.27
N ASN A 9 4.41 7.79 3.15
CA ASN A 9 4.67 9.22 3.12
C ASN A 9 3.40 9.93 2.65
N ASN A 10 2.70 10.57 3.57
CA ASN A 10 1.43 11.24 3.27
C ASN A 10 1.60 12.44 2.33
N GLN A 11 2.75 13.09 2.36
CA GLN A 11 2.99 14.25 1.51
C GLN A 11 3.22 13.84 0.06
N LYS A 12 3.96 12.78 -0.14
CA LYS A 12 4.27 12.27 -1.47
C LYS A 12 3.23 11.26 -1.96
N GLY A 13 2.45 10.69 -1.06
CA GLY A 13 1.36 9.80 -1.39
C GLY A 13 1.77 8.39 -1.75
N TYR A 14 2.93 7.91 -1.26
CA TYR A 14 3.36 6.54 -1.52
C TYR A 14 4.02 5.91 -0.30
N GLY A 15 4.16 4.60 -0.36
CA GLY A 15 4.83 3.86 0.70
C GLY A 15 4.95 2.40 0.34
N PHE A 16 5.16 1.58 1.36
CA PHE A 16 5.28 0.14 1.19
C PHE A 16 4.45 -0.59 2.23
N ILE A 17 3.89 -1.72 1.77
CA ILE A 17 3.16 -2.65 2.62
C ILE A 17 3.95 -3.95 2.62
N SER A 18 4.09 -4.55 3.80
CA SER A 18 4.69 -5.88 3.95
C SER A 18 3.56 -6.89 3.84
N ASP A 19 3.61 -7.78 2.84
CA ASP A 19 2.56 -8.77 2.65
C ASP A 19 2.72 -9.95 3.63
N GLU A 20 1.80 -10.91 3.56
CA GLU A 20 1.81 -12.06 4.46
C GLU A 20 3.07 -12.92 4.34
N SER A 21 3.73 -12.88 3.19
CA SER A 21 4.98 -13.63 2.96
C SER A 21 6.22 -12.82 3.32
N GLY A 22 6.05 -11.59 3.78
CA GLY A 22 7.16 -10.72 4.17
C GLY A 22 7.76 -9.93 3.04
N LYS A 23 7.13 -9.91 1.86
CA LYS A 23 7.60 -9.12 0.72
C LYS A 23 7.07 -7.71 0.78
N ASP A 24 7.90 -6.76 0.37
CA ASP A 24 7.48 -5.37 0.26
C ASP A 24 6.69 -5.15 -1.02
N VAL A 25 5.53 -4.52 -0.89
CA VAL A 25 4.67 -4.18 -2.02
C VAL A 25 4.51 -2.67 -2.06
N PHE A 26 4.79 -2.08 -3.20
CA PHE A 26 4.65 -0.64 -3.39
C PHE A 26 3.18 -0.25 -3.37
N VAL A 27 2.88 0.89 -2.73
CA VAL A 27 1.53 1.46 -2.71
C VAL A 27 1.60 2.94 -3.01
N HIS A 28 0.67 3.41 -3.83
CA HIS A 28 0.52 4.83 -4.15
C HIS A 28 -0.94 5.20 -3.96
N TYR A 29 -1.19 6.40 -3.43
CA TYR A 29 -2.55 6.82 -3.08
C TYR A 29 -3.51 6.80 -4.27
N SER A 30 -3.01 7.01 -5.48
CA SER A 30 -3.84 6.98 -6.69
C SER A 30 -4.40 5.58 -6.99
N GLY A 31 -3.78 4.53 -6.45
CA GLY A 31 -4.26 3.16 -6.60
C GLY A 31 -5.18 2.72 -5.48
N LEU A 32 -5.40 3.56 -4.48
CA LEU A 32 -6.22 3.21 -3.33
C LEU A 32 -7.67 3.63 -3.56
N ASN A 33 -8.58 2.71 -3.35
CA ASN A 33 -10.01 2.98 -3.44
C ASN A 33 -10.56 3.36 -2.07
N MET A 34 -10.13 4.52 -1.59
CA MET A 34 -10.53 5.04 -0.29
C MET A 34 -11.28 6.35 -0.48
N GLU A 35 -12.39 6.49 0.21
CA GLU A 35 -13.12 7.75 0.20
C GLU A 35 -12.43 8.75 1.11
N GLY A 36 -12.23 9.96 0.60
CA GLY A 36 -11.70 11.08 1.38
C GLY A 36 -10.23 10.93 1.70
N PHE A 37 -9.94 10.54 2.90
CA PHE A 37 -8.59 10.54 3.43
C PHE A 37 -7.76 9.35 2.90
N LYS A 38 -6.70 9.66 2.16
CA LYS A 38 -5.84 8.65 1.55
C LYS A 38 -4.48 8.61 2.22
N SER A 39 -4.46 8.17 3.46
CA SER A 39 -3.21 7.95 4.18
C SER A 39 -3.27 6.62 4.90
N LEU A 40 -2.11 6.06 5.15
CA LEU A 40 -1.98 4.78 5.83
C LEU A 40 -1.10 4.97 7.05
N ASP A 41 -1.55 4.44 8.17
CA ASP A 41 -0.76 4.50 9.40
C ASP A 41 0.24 3.37 9.42
N GLU A 42 1.47 3.68 9.84
CA GLU A 42 2.51 2.69 9.99
C GLU A 42 2.09 1.61 10.98
N GLY A 43 2.26 0.36 10.56
CA GLY A 43 1.85 -0.79 11.37
C GLY A 43 0.39 -1.19 11.24
N ALA A 44 -0.43 -0.43 10.50
CA ALA A 44 -1.83 -0.76 10.33
C ALA A 44 -2.01 -2.00 9.46
N SER A 45 -2.98 -2.83 9.81
CA SER A 45 -3.36 -3.98 8.98
C SER A 45 -4.23 -3.52 7.83
N VAL A 46 -3.93 -3.98 6.63
CA VAL A 46 -4.63 -3.59 5.42
C VAL A 46 -4.96 -4.80 4.56
N GLU A 47 -5.99 -4.66 3.75
CA GLU A 47 -6.34 -5.65 2.73
C GLU A 47 -6.27 -4.97 1.37
N PHE A 48 -5.66 -5.63 0.40
CA PHE A 48 -5.38 -5.03 -0.90
C PHE A 48 -5.25 -6.09 -1.98
N ASP A 49 -5.29 -5.64 -3.23
CA ASP A 49 -4.97 -6.48 -4.39
C ASP A 49 -3.59 -6.07 -4.91
N VAL A 50 -2.95 -6.98 -5.61
CA VAL A 50 -1.62 -6.71 -6.19
C VAL A 50 -1.72 -6.77 -7.71
N ILE A 51 -1.19 -5.73 -8.34
CA ILE A 51 -1.06 -5.68 -9.81
C ILE A 51 0.40 -5.45 -10.17
N ASP A 52 0.76 -5.74 -11.41
CA ASP A 52 2.08 -5.42 -11.92
C ASP A 52 2.12 -3.94 -12.29
N GLY A 53 2.87 -3.18 -11.51
CA GLY A 53 3.07 -1.75 -11.77
C GLY A 53 4.41 -1.49 -12.43
N ALA A 54 4.65 -0.22 -12.74
CA ALA A 54 5.89 0.20 -13.38
C ALA A 54 7.13 -0.08 -12.52
N LYS A 55 6.94 -0.14 -11.21
CA LYS A 55 8.03 -0.40 -10.26
C LYS A 55 7.98 -1.80 -9.68
N GLY A 56 7.24 -2.70 -10.30
CA GLY A 56 7.02 -4.06 -9.82
C GLY A 56 5.66 -4.24 -9.18
N PRO A 57 5.47 -5.20 -8.27
CA PRO A 57 4.19 -5.43 -7.62
C PRO A 57 3.69 -4.18 -6.91
N GLN A 58 2.44 -3.83 -7.16
CA GLN A 58 1.83 -2.62 -6.61
C GLN A 58 0.50 -2.97 -5.96
N ALA A 59 0.29 -2.48 -4.74
CA ALA A 59 -0.97 -2.64 -4.03
C ALA A 59 -2.01 -1.64 -4.55
N VAL A 60 -3.25 -2.13 -4.72
CA VAL A 60 -4.40 -1.31 -5.13
C VAL A 60 -5.60 -1.70 -4.28
N ASN A 61 -6.60 -0.82 -4.23
CA ASN A 61 -7.77 -0.94 -3.37
C ASN A 61 -7.40 -0.79 -1.91
#